data_13387015dfa93109cea51e5b2f9c94ab
#
_entry.id   13387015dfa93109cea51e5b2f9c94ab
#
_cell.length_a   1.000
_cell.length_b   1.000
_cell.length_c   1.000
_cell.angle_alpha   90.00
_cell.angle_beta   90.00
_cell.angle_gamma   90.00
#
_symmetry.space_group_name_H-M   'P 1'
#
loop_
_entity.id
_entity.type
_entity.pdbx_description
1 polymer ?
#
loop_
_entity_poly.entity_id
_entity_poly.type
_entity_poly.pdbx_seq_one_letter_code
_entity_poly.pdbx_strand_id
1 'polypeptide(L)'
;MPLTHSRLRAPAIALLGALLCTLAFSSVAEAAKTKSTDSGLRVVDGKGRVIAQQTQYTGAPLSVKTDPKATCFGPDDGGSGAKVEIPSPTALSLLADAGATTPKVAPLSITDAFSFGLGLCGVGKAISPDTGFWSLKLNHEASQSGGDATAVKPGDEVLWYLVSDFNDPPPAELVLKAKKAKDGEIPVTVYAYDDAGKKTPAVGAGVVGADDVTDEKGKTVVSADDKVVDIAATLDGAIPSNEVSVCTVKASKCPAGYAGTVAGTEGNDKITVDTPVTVLCGPGKDTVTINGAAKIKAKGCEKVQGVA
;
A
#
# COMPACT_ATOMS: atom_id res chain seq x y z
N MET A 1 54.54 44.61 50.32
CA MET A 1 54.01 45.72 51.16
C MET A 1 52.52 45.82 50.93
N PRO A 2 51.74 46.15 51.94
CA PRO A 2 51.22 45.18 52.93
C PRO A 2 49.68 45.09 52.83
N LEU A 3 49.20 43.93 53.27
CA LEU A 3 48.15 43.62 54.23
C LEU A 3 47.11 44.73 54.57
N THR A 4 45.86 44.41 54.46
CA THR A 4 44.94 44.62 55.59
C THR A 4 43.75 43.66 55.57
N HIS A 5 43.61 42.94 56.69
CA HIS A 5 42.46 42.13 57.10
C HIS A 5 41.25 43.03 57.42
N SER A 6 40.03 42.54 57.12
CA SER A 6 38.89 42.87 57.98
C SER A 6 37.95 41.69 58.04
N ARG A 7 37.82 41.19 59.26
CA ARG A 7 36.77 40.26 59.70
C ARG A 7 35.52 41.04 59.98
N LEU A 8 34.33 40.47 59.71
CA LEU A 8 33.19 40.59 60.62
C LEU A 8 31.99 39.69 60.23
N ARG A 9 31.74 38.76 61.09
CA ARG A 9 30.45 38.34 61.70
C ARG A 9 29.35 37.82 60.77
N ALA A 10 29.05 36.50 61.01
CA ALA A 10 27.77 35.87 60.74
C ALA A 10 26.63 36.42 61.64
N PRO A 11 25.40 36.27 61.25
CA PRO A 11 24.43 35.65 62.12
C PRO A 11 23.73 34.47 61.45
N ALA A 12 23.46 33.48 62.29
CA ALA A 12 22.60 32.34 62.05
C ALA A 12 21.15 32.78 61.86
N ILE A 13 20.47 32.30 60.84
CA ILE A 13 18.99 32.31 60.79
C ILE A 13 18.53 30.94 60.25
N ALA A 14 17.85 30.31 61.17
CA ALA A 14 16.75 29.31 61.12
C ALA A 14 16.49 28.53 59.84
N LEU A 15 16.53 27.19 60.01
CA LEU A 15 15.83 26.17 59.21
C LEU A 15 14.34 26.47 59.17
N LEU A 16 13.79 26.57 57.95
CA LEU A 16 12.40 26.24 57.71
C LEU A 16 12.39 25.23 56.56
N GLY A 17 12.06 23.99 56.90
CA GLY A 17 11.86 22.91 55.98
C GLY A 17 10.62 23.20 55.12
N ALA A 18 10.83 23.34 53.80
CA ALA A 18 9.78 23.25 52.82
C ALA A 18 9.97 21.92 52.07
N LEU A 19 9.18 20.93 52.48
CA LEU A 19 9.02 19.67 51.80
C LEU A 19 8.28 19.95 50.45
N LEU A 20 9.03 20.23 49.38
CA LEU A 20 8.46 20.26 48.04
C LEU A 20 8.19 18.84 47.59
N CYS A 21 6.92 18.42 47.70
CA CYS A 21 6.40 17.25 47.06
C CYS A 21 6.38 17.51 45.54
N THR A 22 7.43 17.10 44.82
CA THR A 22 7.44 17.07 43.37
C THR A 22 6.51 15.97 42.92
N LEU A 23 5.26 16.33 42.64
CA LEU A 23 4.35 15.51 41.84
C LEU A 23 4.94 15.37 40.42
N ALA A 24 5.64 14.26 40.19
CA ALA A 24 5.98 13.83 38.86
C ALA A 24 4.67 13.53 38.12
N PHE A 25 4.16 14.49 37.37
CA PHE A 25 3.16 14.22 36.36
C PHE A 25 3.86 13.39 35.28
N SER A 26 3.73 12.08 35.38
CA SER A 26 3.95 11.20 34.24
C SER A 26 2.88 11.57 33.22
N SER A 27 3.23 12.45 32.28
CA SER A 27 2.48 12.65 31.06
C SER A 27 2.55 11.32 30.31
N VAL A 28 1.54 10.49 30.49
CA VAL A 28 1.25 9.41 29.55
C VAL A 28 0.98 10.15 28.24
N ALA A 29 1.97 10.19 27.35
CA ALA A 29 1.76 10.62 25.98
C ALA A 29 0.71 9.66 25.41
N GLU A 30 -0.53 10.12 25.36
CA GLU A 30 -1.58 9.44 24.62
C GLU A 30 -1.10 9.40 23.17
N ALA A 31 -0.66 8.23 22.73
CA ALA A 31 -0.25 8.02 21.33
C ALA A 31 -1.41 8.51 20.48
N ALA A 32 -1.17 9.57 19.73
CA ALA A 32 -2.16 10.12 18.82
C ALA A 32 -2.63 8.93 17.96
N LYS A 33 -3.94 8.60 18.05
CA LYS A 33 -4.54 7.57 17.23
C LYS A 33 -4.37 8.01 15.78
N THR A 34 -3.35 7.51 15.14
CA THR A 34 -3.13 7.72 13.70
C THR A 34 -4.36 7.17 13.00
N LYS A 35 -5.07 8.06 12.28
CA LYS A 35 -6.25 7.65 11.53
C LYS A 35 -5.75 6.77 10.40
N SER A 36 -6.26 5.54 10.33
CA SER A 36 -5.94 4.64 9.23
C SER A 36 -6.36 5.27 7.89
N THR A 37 -5.53 5.08 6.89
CA THR A 37 -5.71 5.56 5.52
C THR A 37 -5.87 4.35 4.61
N ASP A 38 -6.84 4.39 3.72
CA ASP A 38 -7.05 3.39 2.69
C ASP A 38 -6.59 3.91 1.33
N SER A 39 -5.85 3.07 0.61
CA SER A 39 -5.29 3.38 -0.71
C SER A 39 -5.32 2.16 -1.60
N GLY A 40 -5.42 2.36 -2.90
CA GLY A 40 -5.27 1.28 -3.87
C GLY A 40 -3.82 0.77 -3.86
N LEU A 41 -3.64 -0.54 -3.77
CA LEU A 41 -2.35 -1.20 -3.88
C LEU A 41 -2.37 -2.19 -5.05
N ARG A 42 -1.40 -2.06 -5.95
CA ARG A 42 -1.10 -3.06 -6.97
C ARG A 42 0.39 -3.40 -6.93
N VAL A 43 0.71 -4.70 -6.98
CA VAL A 43 2.07 -5.22 -6.94
C VAL A 43 2.28 -6.15 -8.12
N VAL A 44 3.30 -5.88 -8.93
CA VAL A 44 3.58 -6.61 -10.18
C VAL A 44 5.02 -7.10 -10.18
N ASP A 45 5.23 -8.38 -10.45
CA ASP A 45 6.57 -8.97 -10.54
C ASP A 45 7.26 -8.70 -11.91
N GLY A 46 8.54 -9.05 -12.01
CA GLY A 46 9.33 -8.85 -13.24
C GLY A 46 8.90 -9.69 -14.44
N LYS A 47 7.87 -10.55 -14.29
CA LYS A 47 7.23 -11.30 -15.38
C LYS A 47 5.87 -10.74 -15.75
N GLY A 48 5.51 -9.58 -15.24
CA GLY A 48 4.20 -8.97 -15.44
C GLY A 48 3.06 -9.68 -14.71
N ARG A 49 3.32 -10.48 -13.67
CA ARG A 49 2.25 -11.12 -12.89
C ARG A 49 1.83 -10.22 -11.75
N VAL A 50 0.54 -9.98 -11.62
CA VAL A 50 -0.02 -9.26 -10.48
C VAL A 50 0.04 -10.16 -9.24
N ILE A 51 0.87 -9.77 -8.26
CA ILE A 51 1.03 -10.47 -6.97
C ILE A 51 -0.13 -10.13 -6.05
N ALA A 52 -0.52 -8.84 -6.01
CA ALA A 52 -1.63 -8.32 -5.23
C ALA A 52 -2.29 -7.14 -5.95
N GLN A 53 -3.62 -7.04 -5.78
CA GLN A 53 -4.41 -5.88 -6.15
C GLN A 53 -5.58 -5.77 -5.16
N GLN A 54 -5.61 -4.67 -4.40
CA GLN A 54 -6.61 -4.48 -3.35
C GLN A 54 -6.65 -3.03 -2.88
N THR A 55 -7.74 -2.63 -2.25
CA THR A 55 -7.74 -1.46 -1.38
C THR A 55 -7.12 -1.88 -0.06
N GLN A 56 -6.01 -1.27 0.32
CA GLN A 56 -5.25 -1.59 1.52
C GLN A 56 -5.35 -0.48 2.54
N TYR A 57 -5.63 -0.84 3.79
CA TYR A 57 -5.52 0.08 4.92
C TYR A 57 -4.08 0.12 5.42
N THR A 58 -3.62 1.30 5.85
CA THR A 58 -2.36 1.50 6.55
C THR A 58 -2.57 2.55 7.65
N GLY A 59 -1.89 2.45 8.75
CA GLY A 59 -2.23 3.30 9.91
C GLY A 59 -1.06 3.58 10.84
N ALA A 60 -0.77 2.69 11.76
CA ALA A 60 0.33 2.86 12.71
C ALA A 60 1.68 2.59 12.04
N PRO A 61 2.78 3.24 12.49
CA PRO A 61 4.12 2.84 12.07
C PRO A 61 4.37 1.35 12.33
N LEU A 62 5.04 0.71 11.39
CA LEU A 62 5.35 -0.71 11.43
C LEU A 62 6.80 -0.94 11.80
N SER A 63 7.06 -2.00 12.58
CA SER A 63 8.43 -2.42 12.85
C SER A 63 8.74 -3.69 12.05
N VAL A 64 9.64 -3.59 11.09
CA VAL A 64 10.09 -4.71 10.27
C VAL A 64 11.52 -5.07 10.60
N LYS A 65 11.86 -6.36 10.48
CA LYS A 65 13.24 -6.82 10.58
C LYS A 65 13.86 -6.75 9.18
N THR A 66 14.98 -6.04 9.05
CA THR A 66 15.74 -6.01 7.80
C THR A 66 16.37 -7.36 7.50
N ASP A 67 16.57 -7.65 6.24
CA ASP A 67 17.05 -8.94 5.76
C ASP A 67 18.58 -8.87 5.47
N PRO A 68 19.42 -9.53 6.28
CA PRO A 68 20.87 -9.57 6.03
C PRO A 68 21.25 -10.26 4.71
N LYS A 69 20.32 -10.99 4.10
CA LYS A 69 20.50 -11.68 2.82
C LYS A 69 19.84 -10.95 1.65
N ALA A 70 19.31 -9.75 1.89
CA ALA A 70 18.73 -8.96 0.81
C ALA A 70 19.82 -8.65 -0.24
N THR A 71 19.45 -8.80 -1.50
CA THR A 71 20.29 -8.43 -2.64
C THR A 71 19.44 -7.51 -3.51
N CYS A 72 19.61 -6.18 -3.34
CA CYS A 72 18.90 -5.20 -4.14
C CYS A 72 19.61 -4.90 -5.46
N PHE A 73 20.88 -4.54 -5.37
CA PHE A 73 21.75 -4.19 -6.51
C PHE A 73 23.06 -4.97 -6.48
N GLY A 74 23.30 -5.79 -5.45
CA GLY A 74 24.51 -6.56 -5.30
C GLY A 74 24.57 -7.34 -3.98
N PRO A 75 25.62 -8.14 -3.78
CA PRO A 75 25.74 -9.02 -2.61
C PRO A 75 26.00 -8.27 -1.28
N ASP A 76 26.44 -7.01 -1.34
CA ASP A 76 26.79 -6.21 -0.16
C ASP A 76 25.63 -5.31 0.32
N ASP A 77 24.44 -5.43 -0.28
CA ASP A 77 23.27 -4.62 0.03
C ASP A 77 22.40 -5.22 1.15
N GLY A 78 22.89 -6.24 1.83
CA GLY A 78 22.20 -6.90 2.93
C GLY A 78 21.90 -5.96 4.09
N GLY A 79 20.69 -6.07 4.64
CA GLY A 79 20.30 -5.28 5.81
C GLY A 79 21.05 -5.69 7.08
N SER A 80 21.03 -4.82 8.08
CA SER A 80 21.68 -5.05 9.38
C SER A 80 21.10 -6.22 10.19
N GLY A 81 19.91 -6.70 9.84
CA GLY A 81 19.14 -7.66 10.64
C GLY A 81 18.45 -7.03 11.86
N ALA A 82 18.57 -5.73 12.01
CA ALA A 82 17.89 -4.99 13.08
C ALA A 82 16.39 -4.81 12.77
N LYS A 83 15.63 -4.48 13.81
CA LYS A 83 14.27 -3.94 13.65
C LYS A 83 14.37 -2.47 13.30
N VAL A 84 13.72 -2.08 12.21
CA VAL A 84 13.59 -0.69 11.78
C VAL A 84 12.12 -0.31 11.72
N GLU A 85 11.82 0.95 11.94
CA GLU A 85 10.46 1.47 11.84
C GLU A 85 10.21 1.97 10.41
N ILE A 86 9.09 1.54 9.83
CA ILE A 86 8.56 2.09 8.59
C ILE A 86 7.53 3.17 8.98
N PRO A 87 7.74 4.44 8.59
CA PRO A 87 6.76 5.48 8.82
C PRO A 87 5.43 5.16 8.14
N SER A 88 4.33 5.57 8.74
CA SER A 88 2.98 5.38 8.20
C SER A 88 2.17 6.68 8.31
N PRO A 89 1.33 7.00 7.33
CA PRO A 89 1.07 6.24 6.10
C PRO A 89 2.08 6.54 4.97
N THR A 90 2.75 5.50 4.49
CA THR A 90 3.67 5.58 3.34
C THR A 90 3.42 4.43 2.37
N ALA A 91 3.99 4.51 1.16
CA ALA A 91 3.86 3.45 0.17
C ALA A 91 4.48 2.12 0.65
N LEU A 92 5.58 2.19 1.42
CA LEU A 92 6.20 0.98 1.99
C LEU A 92 5.39 0.42 3.16
N SER A 93 4.79 1.27 4.03
CA SER A 93 3.90 0.78 5.09
C SER A 93 2.65 0.13 4.52
N LEU A 94 2.08 0.70 3.45
CA LEU A 94 0.93 0.12 2.74
C LEU A 94 1.26 -1.29 2.20
N LEU A 95 2.45 -1.47 1.63
CA LEU A 95 2.92 -2.77 1.14
C LEU A 95 3.17 -3.75 2.29
N ALA A 96 3.75 -3.28 3.39
CA ALA A 96 4.03 -4.11 4.56
C ALA A 96 2.73 -4.59 5.24
N ASP A 97 1.75 -3.70 5.42
CA ASP A 97 0.42 -4.06 5.93
C ASP A 97 -0.27 -5.12 5.04
N ALA A 98 -0.10 -5.03 3.72
CA ALA A 98 -0.64 -6.03 2.80
C ALA A 98 -0.08 -7.44 3.05
N GLY A 99 1.14 -7.56 3.57
CA GLY A 99 1.74 -8.84 3.94
C GLY A 99 0.96 -9.59 5.03
N ALA A 100 0.26 -8.89 5.91
CA ALA A 100 -0.54 -9.48 6.97
C ALA A 100 -1.79 -10.22 6.46
N THR A 101 -2.36 -9.74 5.36
CA THR A 101 -3.64 -10.26 4.82
C THR A 101 -3.46 -11.00 3.50
N THR A 102 -2.39 -10.74 2.78
CA THR A 102 -2.10 -11.29 1.44
C THR A 102 -0.76 -12.05 1.44
N PRO A 103 -0.78 -13.38 1.70
CA PRO A 103 0.45 -14.18 1.89
C PRO A 103 1.43 -14.16 0.71
N LYS A 104 0.97 -13.81 -0.50
CA LYS A 104 1.85 -13.69 -1.68
C LYS A 104 2.78 -12.47 -1.59
N VAL A 105 2.43 -11.46 -0.80
CA VAL A 105 3.24 -10.25 -0.56
C VAL A 105 4.34 -10.51 0.48
N ALA A 106 4.09 -11.39 1.44
CA ALA A 106 5.06 -11.72 2.48
C ALA A 106 5.96 -12.93 2.09
N PRO A 107 7.20 -12.98 2.60
CA PRO A 107 7.88 -11.93 3.36
C PRO A 107 8.36 -10.77 2.46
N LEU A 108 8.55 -9.59 3.03
CA LEU A 108 9.28 -8.51 2.37
C LEU A 108 10.78 -8.68 2.66
N SER A 109 11.62 -8.59 1.63
CA SER A 109 13.06 -8.46 1.79
C SER A 109 13.41 -6.98 1.77
N ILE A 110 13.77 -6.41 2.93
CA ILE A 110 14.05 -4.99 3.14
C ILE A 110 15.47 -4.84 3.66
N THR A 111 16.20 -3.86 3.14
CA THR A 111 17.52 -3.48 3.60
C THR A 111 17.54 -2.06 4.16
N ASP A 112 18.37 -1.84 5.17
CA ASP A 112 18.74 -0.54 5.75
C ASP A 112 20.22 -0.17 5.42
N ALA A 113 20.80 -0.81 4.42
CA ALA A 113 22.18 -0.54 4.01
C ALA A 113 22.35 0.84 3.33
N PHE A 114 21.26 1.43 2.81
CA PHE A 114 21.33 2.67 2.06
C PHE A 114 21.18 3.91 2.96
N SER A 115 22.00 4.92 2.73
CA SER A 115 21.95 6.20 3.46
C SER A 115 20.73 7.07 3.14
N PHE A 116 20.00 6.75 2.05
CA PHE A 116 18.83 7.50 1.59
C PHE A 116 17.48 6.91 2.06
N GLY A 117 17.49 5.80 2.80
CA GLY A 117 16.27 5.17 3.32
C GLY A 117 16.24 3.66 3.16
N LEU A 118 15.07 3.07 3.37
CA LEU A 118 14.89 1.63 3.28
C LEU A 118 14.77 1.16 1.83
N GLY A 119 15.57 0.17 1.47
CA GLY A 119 15.50 -0.50 0.16
C GLY A 119 14.54 -1.69 0.17
N LEU A 120 13.65 -1.77 -0.81
CA LEU A 120 12.84 -2.96 -1.06
C LEU A 120 13.55 -3.86 -2.07
N CYS A 121 13.98 -5.04 -1.64
CA CYS A 121 14.73 -6.00 -2.46
C CYS A 121 13.89 -7.20 -2.87
N GLY A 122 12.74 -7.42 -2.22
CA GLY A 122 11.87 -8.54 -2.57
C GLY A 122 10.49 -8.45 -1.98
N VAL A 123 9.51 -8.97 -2.72
CA VAL A 123 8.11 -9.12 -2.32
C VAL A 123 7.71 -10.58 -2.51
N GLY A 124 7.45 -11.28 -1.42
CA GLY A 124 7.16 -12.72 -1.44
C GLY A 124 8.28 -13.52 -2.10
N LYS A 125 7.98 -14.12 -3.24
CA LYS A 125 8.95 -14.91 -4.02
C LYS A 125 9.63 -14.12 -5.15
N ALA A 126 9.22 -12.87 -5.39
CA ALA A 126 9.79 -12.01 -6.41
C ALA A 126 10.93 -11.19 -5.79
N ILE A 127 12.16 -11.60 -6.07
CA ILE A 127 13.38 -10.94 -5.58
C ILE A 127 14.00 -10.13 -6.72
N SER A 128 14.54 -8.96 -6.41
CA SER A 128 15.31 -8.15 -7.35
C SER A 128 16.46 -8.96 -7.92
N PRO A 129 16.63 -9.04 -9.26
CA PRO A 129 17.89 -9.52 -9.83
C PRO A 129 18.99 -8.46 -9.64
N ASP A 130 20.26 -8.87 -9.84
CA ASP A 130 21.41 -7.96 -9.71
C ASP A 130 21.36 -6.76 -10.67
N THR A 131 20.60 -6.89 -11.76
CA THR A 131 20.39 -5.85 -12.78
C THR A 131 19.09 -5.09 -12.63
N GLY A 132 18.30 -5.36 -11.58
CA GLY A 132 16.96 -4.80 -11.45
C GLY A 132 16.65 -4.27 -10.06
N PHE A 133 15.48 -3.69 -9.91
CA PHE A 133 15.04 -3.10 -8.65
C PHE A 133 13.51 -3.00 -8.57
N TRP A 134 12.99 -2.91 -7.34
CA TRP A 134 11.60 -2.58 -7.12
C TRP A 134 11.38 -1.08 -7.27
N SER A 135 10.51 -0.71 -8.20
CA SER A 135 10.12 0.68 -8.48
C SER A 135 8.70 0.97 -7.98
N LEU A 136 8.38 2.24 -7.85
CA LEU A 136 7.15 2.74 -7.24
C LEU A 136 6.53 3.85 -8.09
N LYS A 137 5.23 3.74 -8.37
CA LYS A 137 4.40 4.86 -8.87
C LYS A 137 3.33 5.21 -7.83
N LEU A 138 3.09 6.52 -7.67
CA LEU A 138 1.99 7.06 -6.90
C LEU A 138 1.07 7.83 -7.83
N ASN A 139 -0.21 7.44 -7.91
CA ASN A 139 -1.19 8.04 -8.81
C ASN A 139 -0.69 8.08 -10.27
N HIS A 140 -0.07 6.99 -10.73
CA HIS A 140 0.49 6.78 -12.06
C HIS A 140 1.79 7.53 -12.37
N GLU A 141 2.34 8.30 -11.45
CA GLU A 141 3.60 9.03 -11.60
C GLU A 141 4.72 8.33 -10.83
N ALA A 142 5.92 8.20 -11.42
CA ALA A 142 7.07 7.58 -10.77
C ALA A 142 7.49 8.39 -9.55
N SER A 143 7.58 7.73 -8.40
CA SER A 143 8.04 8.40 -7.18
C SER A 143 9.52 8.76 -7.28
N GLN A 144 9.86 9.98 -6.87
CA GLN A 144 11.24 10.45 -6.78
C GLN A 144 11.86 10.16 -5.40
N SER A 145 11.12 9.49 -4.51
CA SER A 145 11.54 9.15 -3.16
C SER A 145 11.40 7.67 -2.91
N GLY A 146 12.12 7.14 -1.93
CA GLY A 146 11.93 5.77 -1.45
C GLY A 146 10.51 5.54 -0.91
N GLY A 147 10.11 4.29 -0.84
CA GLY A 147 8.75 3.95 -0.42
C GLY A 147 8.44 4.32 1.04
N ASP A 148 9.45 4.37 1.90
CA ASP A 148 9.38 4.81 3.29
C ASP A 148 9.23 6.34 3.44
N ALA A 149 9.62 7.10 2.41
CA ALA A 149 9.48 8.56 2.34
C ALA A 149 8.28 9.01 1.48
N THR A 150 7.69 8.11 0.67
CA THR A 150 6.54 8.42 -0.18
C THR A 150 5.25 8.32 0.64
N ALA A 151 4.75 9.47 1.12
CA ALA A 151 3.50 9.54 1.88
C ALA A 151 2.29 9.21 1.01
N VAL A 152 1.32 8.48 1.57
CA VAL A 152 0.05 8.13 0.91
C VAL A 152 -1.14 8.76 1.64
N LYS A 153 -2.21 9.06 0.88
CA LYS A 153 -3.46 9.66 1.35
C LYS A 153 -4.64 8.76 1.00
N PRO A 154 -5.79 8.95 1.65
CA PRO A 154 -7.01 8.21 1.29
C PRO A 154 -7.32 8.33 -0.20
N GLY A 155 -7.50 7.18 -0.85
CA GLY A 155 -7.84 7.10 -2.27
C GLY A 155 -6.66 7.22 -3.25
N ASP A 156 -5.41 7.37 -2.77
CA ASP A 156 -4.24 7.26 -3.64
C ASP A 156 -4.12 5.87 -4.26
N GLU A 157 -3.50 5.78 -5.43
CA GLU A 157 -3.16 4.52 -6.09
C GLU A 157 -1.64 4.31 -6.05
N VAL A 158 -1.21 3.21 -5.42
CA VAL A 158 0.19 2.82 -5.26
C VAL A 158 0.46 1.59 -6.10
N LEU A 159 1.41 1.70 -7.02
CA LEU A 159 1.90 0.60 -7.83
C LEU A 159 3.36 0.31 -7.48
N TRP A 160 3.62 -0.90 -6.96
CA TRP A 160 4.95 -1.47 -6.87
C TRP A 160 5.19 -2.42 -8.04
N TYR A 161 6.32 -2.28 -8.74
CA TYR A 161 6.66 -3.17 -9.83
C TYR A 161 8.16 -3.45 -9.88
N LEU A 162 8.50 -4.67 -10.29
CA LEU A 162 9.89 -5.10 -10.41
C LEU A 162 10.42 -4.79 -11.80
N VAL A 163 11.38 -3.89 -11.90
CA VAL A 163 12.19 -3.65 -13.09
C VAL A 163 13.26 -4.73 -13.16
N SER A 164 13.29 -5.52 -14.21
CA SER A 164 14.22 -6.65 -14.34
C SER A 164 15.62 -6.25 -14.78
N ASP A 165 15.74 -5.16 -15.54
CA ASP A 165 17.02 -4.58 -15.97
C ASP A 165 16.93 -3.05 -15.94
N PHE A 166 17.83 -2.40 -15.19
CA PHE A 166 17.88 -0.93 -15.10
C PHE A 166 18.36 -0.24 -16.40
N ASN A 167 18.86 -0.99 -17.38
CA ASN A 167 19.18 -0.48 -18.70
C ASN A 167 17.95 -0.42 -19.63
N ASP A 168 16.87 -1.12 -19.26
CA ASP A 168 15.63 -1.06 -20.02
C ASP A 168 14.93 0.28 -19.83
N PRO A 169 14.22 0.80 -20.84
CA PRO A 169 13.41 2.00 -20.68
C PRO A 169 12.30 1.74 -19.63
N PRO A 170 11.95 2.76 -18.83
CA PRO A 170 10.86 2.61 -17.86
C PRO A 170 9.57 2.13 -18.54
N PRO A 171 8.95 1.04 -18.06
CA PRO A 171 7.73 0.52 -18.67
C PRO A 171 6.53 1.44 -18.41
N ALA A 172 5.71 1.65 -19.45
CA ALA A 172 4.45 2.34 -19.26
C ALA A 172 3.50 1.52 -18.36
N GLU A 173 2.76 2.19 -17.50
CA GLU A 173 1.72 1.57 -16.68
C GLU A 173 0.40 1.51 -17.47
N LEU A 174 -0.18 0.31 -17.60
CA LEU A 174 -1.53 0.20 -18.15
C LEU A 174 -2.58 0.40 -17.05
N VAL A 175 -3.66 1.12 -17.42
CA VAL A 175 -4.84 1.31 -16.58
C VAL A 175 -6.09 1.00 -17.40
N LEU A 176 -6.87 0.02 -16.94
CA LEU A 176 -8.10 -0.41 -17.58
C LEU A 176 -9.31 0.20 -16.89
N LYS A 177 -10.25 0.70 -17.67
CA LYS A 177 -11.58 1.15 -17.23
C LYS A 177 -12.64 0.39 -18.01
N ALA A 178 -13.56 -0.28 -17.32
CA ALA A 178 -14.70 -0.95 -17.89
C ALA A 178 -15.99 -0.19 -17.57
N LYS A 179 -16.92 -0.15 -18.51
CA LYS A 179 -18.28 0.35 -18.27
C LYS A 179 -19.18 -0.80 -17.84
N LYS A 180 -20.39 -0.47 -17.40
CA LYS A 180 -21.43 -1.47 -17.15
C LYS A 180 -21.77 -2.21 -18.44
N ALA A 181 -22.05 -3.50 -18.31
CA ALA A 181 -22.54 -4.31 -19.42
C ALA A 181 -23.83 -3.73 -20.00
N LYS A 182 -23.91 -3.69 -21.32
CA LYS A 182 -25.08 -3.26 -22.08
C LYS A 182 -25.19 -4.10 -23.35
N ASP A 183 -26.38 -4.62 -23.64
CA ASP A 183 -26.67 -5.41 -24.84
C ASP A 183 -25.74 -6.61 -25.08
N GLY A 184 -25.28 -7.26 -23.98
CA GLY A 184 -24.36 -8.41 -24.05
C GLY A 184 -22.88 -8.03 -24.16
N GLU A 185 -22.54 -6.75 -24.07
CA GLU A 185 -21.19 -6.23 -24.24
C GLU A 185 -20.74 -5.36 -23.07
N ILE A 186 -19.42 -5.37 -22.78
CA ILE A 186 -18.77 -4.53 -21.80
C ILE A 186 -17.76 -3.63 -22.55
N PRO A 187 -18.06 -2.33 -22.73
CA PRO A 187 -17.11 -1.40 -23.32
C PRO A 187 -15.91 -1.17 -22.38
N VAL A 188 -14.71 -1.36 -22.91
CA VAL A 188 -13.44 -1.20 -22.18
C VAL A 188 -12.61 -0.10 -22.81
N THR A 189 -11.85 0.62 -21.98
CA THR A 189 -10.83 1.57 -22.44
C THR A 189 -9.56 1.33 -21.62
N VAL A 190 -8.43 1.21 -22.32
CA VAL A 190 -7.12 1.02 -21.72
C VAL A 190 -6.26 2.26 -22.02
N TYR A 191 -5.63 2.76 -20.98
CA TYR A 191 -4.69 3.87 -21.05
C TYR A 191 -3.30 3.39 -20.67
N ALA A 192 -2.28 4.05 -21.24
CA ALA A 192 -0.89 3.91 -20.84
C ALA A 192 -0.44 5.21 -20.17
N TYR A 193 0.25 5.11 -19.04
CA TYR A 193 0.86 6.22 -18.32
C TYR A 193 2.37 6.06 -18.34
N ASP A 194 3.10 7.09 -18.77
CA ASP A 194 4.55 7.14 -18.63
C ASP A 194 4.96 7.48 -17.18
N ASP A 195 6.26 7.61 -16.92
CA ASP A 195 6.79 7.93 -15.59
C ASP A 195 6.47 9.35 -15.12
N ALA A 196 6.14 10.26 -16.04
CA ALA A 196 5.69 11.61 -15.71
C ALA A 196 4.16 11.69 -15.48
N GLY A 197 3.46 10.54 -15.46
CA GLY A 197 2.00 10.48 -15.31
C GLY A 197 1.24 10.94 -16.55
N LYS A 198 1.91 11.09 -17.70
CA LYS A 198 1.25 11.49 -18.94
C LYS A 198 0.45 10.32 -19.50
N LYS A 199 -0.84 10.54 -19.62
CA LYS A 199 -1.82 9.58 -20.09
C LYS A 199 -1.97 9.60 -21.59
N THR A 200 -1.91 8.41 -22.22
CA THR A 200 -2.21 8.20 -23.65
C THR A 200 -3.13 6.99 -23.82
N PRO A 201 -3.84 6.84 -24.96
CA PRO A 201 -4.50 5.58 -25.29
C PRO A 201 -3.48 4.44 -25.39
N ALA A 202 -3.77 3.28 -24.83
CA ALA A 202 -2.98 2.07 -25.04
C ALA A 202 -3.47 1.37 -26.32
N VAL A 203 -2.79 1.61 -27.43
CA VAL A 203 -3.14 1.03 -28.75
C VAL A 203 -2.54 -0.36 -28.86
N GLY A 204 -3.31 -1.33 -29.35
CA GLY A 204 -2.84 -2.69 -29.56
C GLY A 204 -2.75 -3.53 -28.27
N ALA A 205 -3.30 -3.06 -27.16
CA ALA A 205 -3.32 -3.83 -25.90
C ALA A 205 -4.29 -5.01 -26.03
N GLY A 206 -3.83 -6.20 -25.65
CA GLY A 206 -4.67 -7.38 -25.49
C GLY A 206 -5.51 -7.25 -24.22
N VAL A 207 -6.80 -7.52 -24.32
CA VAL A 207 -7.75 -7.46 -23.20
C VAL A 207 -8.37 -8.83 -23.00
N VAL A 208 -8.35 -9.32 -21.76
CA VAL A 208 -8.94 -10.61 -21.42
C VAL A 208 -10.43 -10.61 -21.75
N GLY A 209 -10.87 -11.60 -22.54
CA GLY A 209 -12.26 -11.76 -22.97
C GLY A 209 -12.70 -10.89 -24.15
N ALA A 210 -11.80 -10.09 -24.75
CA ALA A 210 -12.05 -9.40 -26.00
C ALA A 210 -11.51 -10.22 -27.19
N ASP A 211 -12.21 -10.17 -28.32
CA ASP A 211 -11.77 -10.82 -29.57
C ASP A 211 -10.67 -10.01 -30.26
N ASP A 212 -10.73 -8.67 -30.15
CA ASP A 212 -9.79 -7.75 -30.76
C ASP A 212 -8.95 -6.99 -29.74
N VAL A 213 -7.74 -6.59 -30.12
CA VAL A 213 -6.89 -5.66 -29.36
C VAL A 213 -7.52 -4.26 -29.35
N THR A 214 -7.05 -3.40 -28.45
CA THR A 214 -7.54 -2.01 -28.37
C THR A 214 -7.20 -1.20 -29.64
N ASP A 215 -8.15 -0.37 -30.05
CA ASP A 215 -8.06 0.55 -31.20
C ASP A 215 -7.13 1.77 -30.94
N GLU A 216 -7.04 2.69 -31.91
CA GLU A 216 -6.28 3.94 -31.80
C GLU A 216 -6.70 4.87 -30.64
N LYS A 217 -7.89 4.63 -30.07
CA LYS A 217 -8.40 5.34 -28.89
C LYS A 217 -8.27 4.53 -27.60
N GLY A 218 -7.57 3.40 -27.66
CA GLY A 218 -7.39 2.47 -26.55
C GLY A 218 -8.68 1.71 -26.18
N LYS A 219 -9.60 1.51 -27.11
CA LYS A 219 -10.91 0.91 -26.84
C LYS A 219 -11.05 -0.46 -27.46
N THR A 220 -11.78 -1.32 -26.75
CA THR A 220 -12.29 -2.60 -27.25
C THR A 220 -13.58 -2.97 -26.51
N VAL A 221 -14.14 -4.13 -26.81
CA VAL A 221 -15.36 -4.66 -26.20
C VAL A 221 -15.11 -6.07 -25.72
N VAL A 222 -15.64 -6.40 -24.55
CA VAL A 222 -15.58 -7.74 -23.95
C VAL A 222 -16.99 -8.31 -23.87
N SER A 223 -17.16 -9.61 -24.22
CA SER A 223 -18.43 -10.30 -24.08
C SER A 223 -18.90 -10.39 -22.61
N ALA A 224 -20.21 -10.18 -22.40
CA ALA A 224 -20.85 -10.22 -21.08
C ALA A 224 -21.57 -11.56 -20.82
N ASP A 225 -20.98 -12.67 -21.24
CA ASP A 225 -21.59 -14.00 -21.20
C ASP A 225 -21.72 -14.57 -19.78
N ASP A 226 -20.76 -14.21 -18.91
CA ASP A 226 -20.75 -14.63 -17.52
C ASP A 226 -21.40 -13.63 -16.58
N LYS A 227 -21.85 -14.13 -15.42
CA LYS A 227 -22.47 -13.29 -14.38
C LYS A 227 -21.52 -12.25 -13.78
N VAL A 228 -20.24 -12.55 -13.74
CA VAL A 228 -19.13 -11.65 -13.43
C VAL A 228 -18.03 -11.92 -14.43
N VAL A 229 -17.54 -10.86 -15.04
CA VAL A 229 -16.44 -10.90 -16.01
C VAL A 229 -15.25 -10.13 -15.43
N ASP A 230 -14.12 -10.83 -15.24
CA ASP A 230 -12.86 -10.24 -14.78
C ASP A 230 -12.04 -9.84 -16.00
N ILE A 231 -11.67 -8.57 -16.07
CA ILE A 231 -11.07 -7.94 -17.24
C ILE A 231 -9.74 -7.32 -16.84
N ALA A 232 -8.68 -7.68 -17.54
CA ALA A 232 -7.35 -7.10 -17.42
C ALA A 232 -6.76 -6.90 -18.81
N ALA A 233 -5.77 -5.99 -18.93
CA ALA A 233 -5.09 -5.71 -20.17
C ALA A 233 -3.58 -5.90 -20.06
N THR A 234 -2.97 -6.36 -21.16
CA THR A 234 -1.52 -6.49 -21.32
C THR A 234 -1.07 -5.86 -22.63
N LEU A 235 0.16 -5.36 -22.64
CA LEU A 235 0.84 -4.87 -23.81
C LEU A 235 2.33 -5.16 -23.64
N ASP A 236 3.01 -5.59 -24.68
CA ASP A 236 4.43 -5.91 -24.63
C ASP A 236 5.25 -4.71 -24.15
N GLY A 237 6.15 -4.94 -23.20
CA GLY A 237 6.98 -3.88 -22.62
C GLY A 237 6.26 -2.94 -21.65
N ALA A 238 4.98 -3.20 -21.31
CA ALA A 238 4.23 -2.40 -20.35
C ALA A 238 3.92 -3.19 -19.07
N ILE A 239 3.70 -2.47 -17.96
CA ILE A 239 3.16 -3.04 -16.73
C ILE A 239 1.68 -3.36 -16.96
N PRO A 240 1.22 -4.60 -16.69
CA PRO A 240 -0.17 -5.00 -16.85
C PRO A 240 -1.13 -4.10 -16.10
N SER A 241 -2.33 -3.94 -16.63
CA SER A 241 -3.35 -3.10 -16.01
C SER A 241 -3.84 -3.64 -14.65
N ASN A 242 -4.59 -2.80 -13.95
CA ASN A 242 -5.50 -3.27 -12.92
C ASN A 242 -6.53 -4.26 -13.53
N GLU A 243 -6.95 -5.22 -12.72
CA GLU A 243 -8.11 -6.07 -13.03
C GLU A 243 -9.39 -5.35 -12.59
N VAL A 244 -10.42 -5.42 -13.41
CA VAL A 244 -11.75 -4.89 -13.11
C VAL A 244 -12.77 -6.00 -13.27
N SER A 245 -13.55 -6.26 -12.22
CA SER A 245 -14.68 -7.18 -12.28
C SER A 245 -15.97 -6.45 -12.61
N VAL A 246 -16.67 -6.88 -13.64
CA VAL A 246 -17.98 -6.32 -14.05
C VAL A 246 -19.07 -7.33 -13.78
N CYS A 247 -20.06 -6.94 -12.96
CA CYS A 247 -21.27 -7.75 -12.77
C CYS A 247 -22.26 -7.44 -13.88
N THR A 248 -22.63 -8.43 -14.65
CA THR A 248 -23.46 -8.32 -15.87
C THR A 248 -24.95 -8.46 -15.61
N VAL A 249 -25.33 -8.84 -14.38
CA VAL A 249 -26.73 -9.00 -13.97
C VAL A 249 -27.20 -7.84 -13.08
N LYS A 250 -28.48 -7.84 -12.67
CA LYS A 250 -28.99 -6.85 -11.72
C LYS A 250 -28.14 -6.84 -10.44
N ALA A 251 -27.83 -5.67 -9.89
CA ALA A 251 -26.96 -5.47 -8.72
C ALA A 251 -27.32 -6.39 -7.53
N SER A 252 -28.62 -6.61 -7.26
CA SER A 252 -29.09 -7.52 -6.20
C SER A 252 -28.74 -8.99 -6.42
N LYS A 253 -28.36 -9.39 -7.63
CA LYS A 253 -27.97 -10.74 -8.03
C LYS A 253 -26.46 -10.89 -8.20
N CYS A 254 -25.69 -9.82 -8.06
CA CYS A 254 -24.22 -9.90 -8.08
C CYS A 254 -23.72 -10.71 -6.88
N PRO A 255 -22.67 -11.54 -7.06
CA PRO A 255 -22.11 -12.29 -5.95
C PRO A 255 -21.43 -11.36 -4.96
N ALA A 256 -21.39 -11.78 -3.69
CA ALA A 256 -20.61 -11.09 -2.68
C ALA A 256 -19.11 -11.11 -3.04
N GLY A 257 -18.41 -10.00 -2.86
CA GLY A 257 -16.98 -9.90 -3.10
C GLY A 257 -16.55 -9.73 -4.55
N TYR A 258 -17.48 -9.52 -5.49
CA TYR A 258 -17.11 -9.36 -6.90
C TYR A 258 -16.35 -8.05 -7.18
N ALA A 259 -16.57 -7.01 -6.39
CA ALA A 259 -15.97 -5.68 -6.61
C ALA A 259 -14.54 -5.55 -6.07
N GLY A 260 -13.85 -6.68 -5.82
CA GLY A 260 -12.47 -6.68 -5.38
C GLY A 260 -12.28 -6.97 -3.89
N THR A 261 -11.10 -6.62 -3.38
CA THR A 261 -10.69 -6.89 -1.99
C THR A 261 -10.39 -5.58 -1.27
N VAL A 262 -10.83 -5.50 -0.01
CA VAL A 262 -10.43 -4.48 0.97
C VAL A 262 -9.71 -5.20 2.10
N ALA A 263 -8.50 -4.78 2.43
CA ALA A 263 -7.66 -5.44 3.42
C ALA A 263 -7.25 -4.48 4.55
N GLY A 264 -7.35 -4.97 5.78
CA GLY A 264 -6.89 -4.29 7.00
C GLY A 264 -5.39 -4.43 7.23
N THR A 265 -4.98 -4.09 8.45
CA THR A 265 -3.59 -4.07 8.92
C THR A 265 -3.31 -5.24 9.87
N GLU A 266 -2.18 -5.21 10.58
CA GLU A 266 -1.93 -6.11 11.73
C GLU A 266 -2.63 -5.63 13.03
N GLY A 267 -3.19 -4.43 13.04
CA GLY A 267 -3.80 -3.79 14.20
C GLY A 267 -5.31 -3.87 14.23
N ASN A 268 -5.93 -3.12 15.14
CA ASN A 268 -7.38 -3.06 15.25
C ASN A 268 -7.97 -2.10 14.22
N ASP A 269 -8.66 -2.61 13.22
CA ASP A 269 -9.19 -1.85 12.11
C ASP A 269 -10.68 -1.49 12.24
N LYS A 270 -11.03 -0.35 11.65
CA LYS A 270 -12.42 0.06 11.41
C LYS A 270 -12.62 0.24 9.92
N ILE A 271 -13.08 -0.81 9.26
CA ILE A 271 -13.26 -0.85 7.82
C ILE A 271 -14.73 -0.53 7.50
N THR A 272 -14.95 0.42 6.61
CA THR A 272 -16.30 0.76 6.12
C THR A 272 -16.40 0.45 4.65
N VAL A 273 -17.45 -0.27 4.24
CA VAL A 273 -17.68 -0.67 2.86
C VAL A 273 -19.12 -0.43 2.43
N ASP A 274 -19.32 -0.03 1.18
CA ASP A 274 -20.61 0.20 0.53
C ASP A 274 -20.80 -0.62 -0.76
N THR A 275 -19.78 -1.39 -1.14
CA THR A 275 -19.73 -2.18 -2.35
C THR A 275 -19.57 -3.68 -2.03
N PRO A 276 -19.93 -4.59 -2.96
CA PRO A 276 -19.85 -6.04 -2.74
C PRO A 276 -18.41 -6.58 -2.81
N VAL A 277 -17.58 -6.23 -1.85
CA VAL A 277 -16.16 -6.60 -1.76
C VAL A 277 -15.90 -7.82 -0.88
N THR A 278 -14.72 -8.41 -1.02
CA THR A 278 -14.14 -9.29 -0.01
C THR A 278 -13.38 -8.44 1.00
N VAL A 279 -13.67 -8.60 2.30
CA VAL A 279 -12.93 -7.92 3.36
C VAL A 279 -12.00 -8.91 4.05
N LEU A 280 -10.72 -8.59 4.10
CA LEU A 280 -9.68 -9.32 4.83
C LEU A 280 -9.22 -8.43 5.98
N CYS A 281 -9.67 -8.72 7.22
CA CYS A 281 -9.37 -7.84 8.35
C CYS A 281 -7.91 -7.98 8.83
N GLY A 282 -7.36 -9.17 8.81
CA GLY A 282 -6.01 -9.42 9.33
C GLY A 282 -6.02 -9.80 10.81
N PRO A 283 -4.84 -9.75 11.47
CA PRO A 283 -4.74 -9.86 12.92
C PRO A 283 -5.30 -8.60 13.62
N GLY A 284 -5.91 -8.77 14.79
CA GLY A 284 -6.40 -7.63 15.54
C GLY A 284 -7.80 -7.84 16.15
N LYS A 285 -8.45 -6.76 16.53
CA LYS A 285 -9.87 -6.71 16.88
C LYS A 285 -10.57 -5.76 15.93
N ASP A 286 -11.11 -6.31 14.87
CA ASP A 286 -11.55 -5.56 13.71
C ASP A 286 -13.07 -5.40 13.66
N THR A 287 -13.49 -4.24 13.20
CA THR A 287 -14.90 -3.94 13.00
C THR A 287 -15.15 -3.54 11.56
N VAL A 288 -16.01 -4.29 10.88
CA VAL A 288 -16.49 -3.97 9.54
C VAL A 288 -17.89 -3.38 9.63
N THR A 289 -18.06 -2.21 9.04
CA THR A 289 -19.35 -1.52 8.90
C THR A 289 -19.79 -1.57 7.44
N ILE A 290 -20.96 -2.13 7.19
CA ILE A 290 -21.53 -2.22 5.84
C ILE A 290 -22.58 -1.13 5.70
N ASN A 291 -22.37 -0.21 4.75
CA ASN A 291 -23.34 0.82 4.42
C ASN A 291 -24.28 0.31 3.31
N GLY A 292 -25.60 0.38 3.56
CA GLY A 292 -26.60 -0.05 2.59
C GLY A 292 -26.69 -1.57 2.41
N ALA A 293 -27.08 -2.01 1.21
CA ALA A 293 -27.42 -3.42 0.89
C ALA A 293 -26.24 -4.22 0.30
N ALA A 294 -25.01 -3.80 0.48
CA ALA A 294 -23.84 -4.50 -0.07
C ALA A 294 -23.67 -5.91 0.53
N LYS A 295 -23.45 -6.90 -0.33
CA LYS A 295 -23.16 -8.27 0.08
C LYS A 295 -21.63 -8.46 0.12
N ILE A 296 -21.08 -8.64 1.31
CA ILE A 296 -19.63 -8.83 1.47
C ILE A 296 -19.26 -10.28 1.81
N LYS A 297 -17.98 -10.61 1.58
CA LYS A 297 -17.30 -11.77 2.19
C LYS A 297 -16.31 -11.21 3.20
N ALA A 298 -16.49 -11.51 4.49
CA ALA A 298 -15.57 -11.10 5.54
C ALA A 298 -14.73 -12.30 6.02
N LYS A 299 -13.42 -12.09 6.22
CA LYS A 299 -12.50 -13.08 6.75
C LYS A 299 -11.61 -12.45 7.82
N GLY A 300 -11.45 -13.14 8.95
CA GLY A 300 -10.61 -12.66 10.06
C GLY A 300 -11.16 -11.43 10.77
N CYS A 301 -12.47 -11.17 10.72
CA CYS A 301 -13.09 -9.98 11.31
C CYS A 301 -13.91 -10.38 12.53
N GLU A 302 -13.67 -9.75 13.70
CA GLU A 302 -14.36 -10.08 14.96
C GLU A 302 -15.77 -9.51 15.01
N LYS A 303 -16.00 -8.39 14.33
CA LYS A 303 -17.31 -7.75 14.28
C LYS A 303 -17.68 -7.30 12.88
N VAL A 304 -18.85 -7.74 12.40
CA VAL A 304 -19.44 -7.27 11.13
C VAL A 304 -20.84 -6.76 11.42
N GLN A 305 -21.13 -5.53 11.04
CA GLN A 305 -22.42 -4.87 11.29
C GLN A 305 -22.92 -4.14 10.05
N GLY A 306 -24.22 -4.21 9.78
CA GLY A 306 -24.87 -3.42 8.75
C GLY A 306 -25.42 -2.13 9.36
N VAL A 307 -25.34 -1.03 8.57
CA VAL A 307 -26.07 0.22 8.83
C VAL A 307 -27.13 0.33 7.74
N ALA A 308 -28.39 0.28 8.17
CA ALA A 308 -29.57 0.37 7.29
C ALA A 308 -29.75 1.81 6.73
#